data_305b752f61c6dee297c59a7b92ff3a72
#
_entry.id   305b752f61c6dee297c59a7b92ff3a72
#
_cell.length_a   1.000
_cell.length_b   1.000
_cell.length_c   1.000
_cell.angle_alpha   90.00
_cell.angle_beta   90.00
_cell.angle_gamma   90.00
#
_symmetry.space_group_name_H-M   'P 1'
#
loop_
_entity.id
_entity.type
_entity.pdbx_description
1 polymer ?
#
loop_
_entity_poly.entity_id
_entity_poly.type
_entity_poly.pdbx_seq_one_letter_code
_entity_poly.pdbx_strand_id
1 'polypeptide(L)'
;MTVMPYRPHMLTEDFEAVARIAAREREGTRLEFIDGVIRSKAMPDGDHQMIIQWLTRICMQYRPELWLHGGQGIKAQEYREGRAIPDAVLAPSKAFAGQGDWVDPAPILMAVEVPSWDSDTHRRDRVEKPRAYAETGIPVYLLIDRHKCEVSVYSEPNGQRYQLVHTVPYGKDVELPDLVGITLQTEVLKDWVR
;
A
#
# COMPACT_ATOMS: atom_id res chain seq x y z
N MET A 1 -26.61 28.26 -13.08
CA MET A 1 -25.23 28.37 -12.57
C MET A 1 -25.22 27.64 -11.23
N THR A 2 -24.81 26.37 -11.21
CA THR A 2 -24.78 25.57 -9.97
C THR A 2 -23.47 25.90 -9.27
N VAL A 3 -23.55 26.62 -8.18
CA VAL A 3 -22.42 26.93 -7.30
C VAL A 3 -22.04 25.60 -6.65
N MET A 4 -20.92 25.01 -7.07
CA MET A 4 -20.32 23.86 -6.36
C MET A 4 -19.97 24.33 -4.94
N PRO A 5 -20.42 23.64 -3.90
CA PRO A 5 -20.07 24.03 -2.54
C PRO A 5 -18.55 23.92 -2.37
N TYR A 6 -17.91 25.02 -2.02
CA TYR A 6 -16.51 25.05 -1.61
C TYR A 6 -16.37 24.14 -0.38
N ARG A 7 -15.82 22.96 -0.56
CA ARG A 7 -15.36 22.14 0.57
C ARG A 7 -13.96 22.62 0.93
N PRO A 8 -13.75 23.17 2.12
CA PRO A 8 -12.41 23.48 2.57
C PRO A 8 -11.60 22.18 2.55
N HIS A 9 -10.57 22.15 1.73
CA HIS A 9 -9.63 21.04 1.72
C HIS A 9 -8.76 21.18 2.97
N MET A 10 -8.70 20.12 3.78
CA MET A 10 -7.70 20.02 4.84
C MET A 10 -6.31 20.10 4.19
N LEU A 11 -5.45 20.95 4.71
CA LEU A 11 -4.05 20.96 4.29
C LEU A 11 -3.36 19.70 4.80
N THR A 12 -2.37 19.25 4.07
CA THR A 12 -1.59 18.06 4.45
C THR A 12 -0.91 18.23 5.80
N GLU A 13 -0.40 19.42 6.09
CA GLU A 13 0.21 19.77 7.37
C GLU A 13 -0.77 19.64 8.53
N ASP A 14 -2.01 20.08 8.35
CA ASP A 14 -3.09 19.94 9.33
C ASP A 14 -3.43 18.46 9.56
N PHE A 15 -3.50 17.69 8.47
CA PHE A 15 -3.69 16.24 8.56
C PHE A 15 -2.57 15.55 9.34
N GLU A 16 -1.31 15.87 9.05
CA GLU A 16 -0.16 15.28 9.75
C GLU A 16 -0.18 15.61 11.26
N ALA A 17 -0.59 16.84 11.61
CA ALA A 17 -0.78 17.22 13.01
C ALA A 17 -1.90 16.40 13.69
N VAL A 18 -3.04 16.24 13.02
CA VAL A 18 -4.16 15.41 13.50
C VAL A 18 -3.75 13.95 13.63
N ALA A 19 -3.06 13.39 12.64
CA ALA A 19 -2.60 11.99 12.66
C ALA A 19 -1.66 11.74 13.84
N ARG A 20 -0.75 12.68 14.12
CA ARG A 20 0.19 12.59 15.25
C ARG A 20 -0.54 12.65 16.60
N ILE A 21 -1.52 13.53 16.74
CA ILE A 21 -2.35 13.61 17.94
C ILE A 21 -3.16 12.33 18.13
N ALA A 22 -3.81 11.83 17.08
CA ALA A 22 -4.60 10.60 17.13
C ALA A 22 -3.75 9.38 17.55
N ALA A 23 -2.54 9.23 17.01
CA ALA A 23 -1.61 8.16 17.36
C ALA A 23 -1.14 8.26 18.83
N ARG A 24 -1.01 9.48 19.36
CA ARG A 24 -0.61 9.73 20.75
C ARG A 24 -1.74 9.47 21.75
N GLU A 25 -2.96 9.93 21.43
CA GLU A 25 -4.11 9.83 22.33
C GLU A 25 -4.75 8.43 22.33
N ARG A 26 -4.59 7.68 21.24
CA ARG A 26 -5.05 6.29 21.11
C ARG A 26 -3.96 5.45 20.48
N GLU A 27 -3.29 4.66 21.30
CA GLU A 27 -2.29 3.70 20.84
C GLU A 27 -2.85 2.81 19.72
N GLY A 28 -2.10 2.65 18.64
CA GLY A 28 -2.49 1.87 17.46
C GLY A 28 -3.36 2.59 16.45
N THR A 29 -3.83 3.82 16.70
CA THR A 29 -4.58 4.60 15.70
C THR A 29 -3.65 5.06 14.59
N ARG A 30 -3.95 4.66 13.36
CA ARG A 30 -3.24 5.08 12.14
C ARG A 30 -4.22 5.73 11.20
N LEU A 31 -3.93 6.94 10.75
CA LEU A 31 -4.76 7.69 9.82
C LEU A 31 -4.08 7.79 8.47
N GLU A 32 -4.87 7.68 7.40
CA GLU A 32 -4.48 7.92 6.02
C GLU A 32 -5.25 9.11 5.48
N PHE A 33 -4.67 9.81 4.51
CA PHE A 33 -5.28 10.95 3.82
C PHE A 33 -5.13 10.75 2.31
N ILE A 34 -6.20 10.29 1.68
CA ILE A 34 -6.22 10.01 0.24
C ILE A 34 -7.45 10.69 -0.36
N ASP A 35 -7.29 11.35 -1.48
CA ASP A 35 -8.35 12.12 -2.15
C ASP A 35 -9.02 13.18 -1.28
N GLY A 36 -8.29 13.74 -0.32
CA GLY A 36 -8.84 14.72 0.62
C GLY A 36 -9.75 14.11 1.69
N VAL A 37 -9.70 12.79 1.88
CA VAL A 37 -10.51 12.05 2.88
C VAL A 37 -9.61 11.41 3.91
N ILE A 38 -9.89 11.68 5.19
CA ILE A 38 -9.23 11.00 6.32
C ILE A 38 -9.92 9.65 6.56
N ARG A 39 -9.12 8.61 6.70
CA ARG A 39 -9.59 7.27 7.09
C ARG A 39 -8.65 6.64 8.11
N SER A 40 -9.20 5.78 8.96
CA SER A 40 -8.38 4.95 9.83
C SER A 40 -7.90 3.71 9.09
N LYS A 41 -6.66 3.31 9.32
CA LYS A 41 -6.16 2.00 8.90
C LYS A 41 -6.59 0.96 9.93
N ALA A 42 -7.22 -0.11 9.45
CA ALA A 42 -7.63 -1.22 10.30
C ALA A 42 -6.41 -1.94 10.91
N MET A 43 -6.60 -2.53 12.09
CA MET A 43 -5.61 -3.44 12.67
C MET A 43 -5.56 -4.73 11.84
N PRO A 44 -4.37 -5.22 11.48
CA PRO A 44 -4.22 -6.48 10.78
C PRO A 44 -4.59 -7.67 11.69
N ASP A 45 -5.30 -8.64 11.14
CA ASP A 45 -5.52 -9.93 11.78
C ASP A 45 -4.33 -10.89 11.62
N GLY A 46 -4.43 -12.10 12.21
CA GLY A 46 -3.36 -13.09 12.19
C GLY A 46 -3.00 -13.55 10.76
N ASP A 47 -3.99 -13.84 9.94
CA ASP A 47 -3.79 -14.31 8.56
C ASP A 47 -3.14 -13.21 7.70
N HIS A 48 -3.55 -11.95 7.88
CA HIS A 48 -2.90 -10.81 7.25
C HIS A 48 -1.41 -10.74 7.61
N GLN A 49 -1.07 -10.91 8.89
CA GLN A 49 0.32 -10.90 9.35
C GLN A 49 1.12 -12.08 8.79
N MET A 50 0.51 -13.27 8.67
CA MET A 50 1.16 -14.43 8.05
C MET A 50 1.52 -14.17 6.59
N ILE A 51 0.64 -13.51 5.83
CA ILE A 51 0.89 -13.11 4.44
C ILE A 51 2.08 -12.15 4.36
N ILE A 52 2.10 -11.11 5.19
CA ILE A 52 3.20 -10.13 5.20
C ILE A 52 4.52 -10.80 5.59
N GLN A 53 4.54 -11.69 6.59
CA GLN A 53 5.74 -12.42 6.99
C GLN A 53 6.23 -13.40 5.90
N TRP A 54 5.32 -14.08 5.23
CA TRP A 54 5.64 -14.94 4.08
C TRP A 54 6.32 -14.13 2.96
N LEU A 55 5.73 -12.98 2.59
CA LEU A 55 6.29 -12.12 1.55
C LEU A 55 7.64 -11.54 1.98
N THR A 56 7.78 -11.13 3.25
CA THR A 56 9.05 -10.65 3.81
C THR A 56 10.15 -11.68 3.66
N ARG A 57 9.86 -12.94 4.02
CA ARG A 57 10.84 -14.04 3.90
C ARG A 57 11.26 -14.27 2.44
N ILE A 58 10.32 -14.24 1.51
CA ILE A 58 10.62 -14.41 0.09
C ILE A 58 11.49 -13.26 -0.42
N CYS A 59 11.13 -12.01 -0.13
CA CYS A 59 11.93 -10.85 -0.53
C CYS A 59 13.35 -10.95 0.02
N MET A 60 13.54 -11.25 1.29
CA MET A 60 14.86 -11.40 1.89
C MET A 60 15.67 -12.56 1.31
N GLN A 61 15.01 -13.64 0.89
CA GLN A 61 15.68 -14.80 0.29
C GLN A 61 16.20 -14.51 -1.12
N TYR A 62 15.43 -13.83 -1.94
CA TYR A 62 15.76 -13.61 -3.35
C TYR A 62 16.40 -12.24 -3.62
N ARG A 63 16.11 -11.24 -2.81
CA ARG A 63 16.60 -9.85 -2.95
C ARG A 63 17.05 -9.29 -1.60
N PRO A 64 18.13 -9.82 -1.01
CA PRO A 64 18.58 -9.43 0.34
C PRO A 64 18.97 -7.97 0.49
N GLU A 65 19.26 -7.27 -0.62
CA GLU A 65 19.50 -5.83 -0.66
C GLU A 65 18.23 -4.98 -0.52
N LEU A 66 17.05 -5.60 -0.70
CA LEU A 66 15.74 -4.96 -0.57
C LEU A 66 15.05 -5.44 0.72
N TRP A 67 14.48 -4.51 1.44
CA TRP A 67 13.69 -4.82 2.63
C TRP A 67 12.22 -4.52 2.41
N LEU A 68 11.37 -5.40 2.91
CA LEU A 68 9.93 -5.17 2.97
C LEU A 68 9.61 -4.45 4.29
N HIS A 69 9.38 -3.15 4.21
CA HIS A 69 9.09 -2.27 5.35
C HIS A 69 7.58 -2.30 5.64
N GLY A 70 7.17 -2.90 6.76
CA GLY A 70 5.76 -3.00 7.15
C GLY A 70 5.22 -1.72 7.77
N GLY A 71 4.04 -1.29 7.32
CA GLY A 71 3.31 -0.17 7.91
C GLY A 71 4.01 1.18 7.83
N GLN A 72 4.91 1.38 6.88
CA GLN A 72 5.59 2.64 6.65
C GLN A 72 4.64 3.68 6.06
N GLY A 73 4.53 4.85 6.68
CA GLY A 73 3.81 5.98 6.12
C GLY A 73 4.57 6.56 4.91
N ILE A 74 3.87 6.79 3.82
CA ILE A 74 4.44 7.34 2.58
C ILE A 74 3.70 8.58 2.12
N LYS A 75 4.39 9.50 1.47
CA LYS A 75 3.78 10.57 0.69
C LYS A 75 3.16 9.93 -0.56
N ALA A 76 1.86 10.11 -0.75
CA ALA A 76 1.12 9.56 -1.86
C ALA A 76 0.31 10.66 -2.52
N GLN A 77 0.02 10.52 -3.84
CA GLN A 77 -0.66 11.53 -4.65
C GLN A 77 0.11 12.86 -4.78
N GLU A 78 0.59 13.14 -5.98
CA GLU A 78 1.34 14.37 -6.25
C GLU A 78 0.44 15.62 -6.16
N TYR A 79 -0.76 15.56 -6.73
CA TYR A 79 -1.67 16.72 -6.83
C TYR A 79 -2.35 17.09 -5.49
N ARG A 80 -2.63 16.11 -4.62
CA ARG A 80 -3.33 16.35 -3.34
C ARG A 80 -2.47 16.11 -2.12
N GLU A 81 -1.18 15.87 -2.33
CA GLU A 81 -0.21 15.63 -1.26
C GLU A 81 -0.72 14.61 -0.22
N GLY A 82 -1.28 13.49 -0.70
CA GLY A 82 -1.86 12.45 0.13
C GLY A 82 -0.85 11.79 1.06
N ARG A 83 -1.37 11.07 2.03
CA ARG A 83 -0.60 10.28 3.00
C ARG A 83 -1.22 8.89 3.10
N ALA A 84 -0.47 7.88 2.73
CA ALA A 84 -0.90 6.50 2.77
C ALA A 84 -0.03 5.65 3.69
N ILE A 85 -0.58 4.60 4.25
CA ILE A 85 0.15 3.61 5.03
C ILE A 85 -0.09 2.25 4.40
N PRO A 86 0.71 1.85 3.39
CA PRO A 86 0.66 0.50 2.83
C PRO A 86 0.87 -0.56 3.92
N ASP A 87 0.38 -1.77 3.70
CA ASP A 87 0.68 -2.88 4.59
C ASP A 87 2.18 -3.18 4.58
N ALA A 88 2.82 -3.06 3.41
CA ALA A 88 4.27 -3.05 3.30
C ALA A 88 4.75 -2.30 2.05
N VAL A 89 6.00 -1.86 2.04
CA VAL A 89 6.69 -1.33 0.87
C VAL A 89 8.05 -1.99 0.70
N LEU A 90 8.38 -2.39 -0.53
CA LEU A 90 9.69 -2.94 -0.86
C LEU A 90 10.59 -1.81 -1.35
N ALA A 91 11.72 -1.64 -0.69
CA ALA A 91 12.69 -0.59 -1.00
C ALA A 91 14.11 -1.04 -0.61
N PRO A 92 15.18 -0.38 -1.09
CA PRO A 92 16.53 -0.64 -0.61
C PRO A 92 16.61 -0.57 0.92
N SER A 93 17.41 -1.44 1.54
CA SER A 93 17.44 -1.66 3.00
C SER A 93 17.64 -0.40 3.85
N LYS A 94 18.27 0.64 3.32
CA LYS A 94 18.53 1.92 4.00
C LYS A 94 17.71 3.09 3.47
N ALA A 95 16.73 2.84 2.62
CA ALA A 95 16.00 3.87 1.88
C ALA A 95 15.36 4.94 2.77
N PHE A 96 14.89 4.56 3.94
CA PHE A 96 14.13 5.45 4.83
C PHE A 96 14.91 5.92 6.06
N ALA A 97 16.21 5.61 6.14
CA ALA A 97 17.04 6.05 7.25
C ALA A 97 17.09 7.58 7.36
N GLY A 98 16.75 8.12 8.54
CA GLY A 98 16.74 9.56 8.79
C GLY A 98 15.50 10.31 8.26
N GLN A 99 14.53 9.62 7.65
CA GLN A 99 13.25 10.21 7.27
C GLN A 99 12.25 10.17 8.44
N GLY A 100 11.23 11.04 8.41
CA GLY A 100 10.17 11.10 9.42
C GLY A 100 9.07 10.06 9.21
N ASP A 101 7.88 10.36 9.77
CA ASP A 101 6.70 9.46 9.71
C ASP A 101 6.22 9.19 8.28
N TRP A 102 6.42 10.15 7.37
CA TRP A 102 5.97 10.13 5.97
C TRP A 102 7.18 10.21 5.05
N VAL A 103 7.58 9.08 4.52
CA VAL A 103 8.78 8.98 3.68
C VAL A 103 8.52 9.36 2.22
N ASP A 104 9.60 9.75 1.54
CA ASP A 104 9.58 9.97 0.09
C ASP A 104 9.35 8.63 -0.63
N PRO A 105 8.39 8.53 -1.57
CA PRO A 105 8.12 7.30 -2.32
C PRO A 105 9.17 6.95 -3.38
N ALA A 106 10.06 7.87 -3.76
CA ALA A 106 11.00 7.68 -4.86
C ALA A 106 11.83 6.38 -4.81
N PRO A 107 12.31 5.88 -3.63
CA PRO A 107 13.06 4.63 -3.57
C PRO A 107 12.17 3.37 -3.53
N ILE A 108 10.85 3.50 -3.48
CA ILE A 108 9.93 2.36 -3.36
C ILE A 108 9.79 1.67 -4.72
N LEU A 109 10.06 0.38 -4.76
CA LEU A 109 9.90 -0.48 -5.94
C LEU A 109 8.52 -1.12 -6.00
N MET A 110 7.93 -1.44 -4.85
CA MET A 110 6.63 -2.08 -4.77
C MET A 110 5.89 -1.65 -3.51
N ALA A 111 4.62 -1.28 -3.63
CA ALA A 111 3.68 -1.16 -2.52
C ALA A 111 2.80 -2.41 -2.44
N VAL A 112 2.47 -2.85 -1.22
CA VAL A 112 1.70 -4.07 -0.96
C VAL A 112 0.49 -3.74 -0.11
N GLU A 113 -0.67 -4.28 -0.50
CA GLU A 113 -1.88 -4.26 0.31
C GLU A 113 -2.51 -5.65 0.39
N VAL A 114 -2.99 -5.97 1.58
CA VAL A 114 -3.75 -7.19 1.91
C VAL A 114 -5.08 -6.73 2.49
N PRO A 115 -6.14 -6.58 1.69
CA PRO A 115 -7.40 -6.02 2.15
C PRO A 115 -7.99 -6.77 3.34
N SER A 116 -8.45 -6.01 4.35
CA SER A 116 -9.24 -6.54 5.45
C SER A 116 -10.70 -6.76 5.03
N TRP A 117 -11.48 -7.48 5.87
CA TRP A 117 -12.89 -7.82 5.58
C TRP A 117 -13.87 -6.64 5.66
N ASP A 118 -13.39 -5.41 5.83
CA ASP A 118 -14.21 -4.21 5.88
C ASP A 118 -14.56 -3.70 4.47
N SER A 119 -15.83 -3.32 4.25
CA SER A 119 -16.35 -2.83 2.97
C SER A 119 -15.67 -1.55 2.48
N ASP A 120 -15.26 -0.66 3.39
CA ASP A 120 -14.60 0.60 3.03
C ASP A 120 -13.17 0.37 2.53
N THR A 121 -12.50 -0.64 3.09
CA THR A 121 -11.18 -1.10 2.66
C THR A 121 -11.22 -1.63 1.23
N HIS A 122 -12.33 -2.27 0.84
CA HIS A 122 -12.50 -2.86 -0.48
C HIS A 122 -12.36 -1.85 -1.63
N ARG A 123 -13.00 -0.67 -1.52
CA ARG A 123 -12.91 0.38 -2.52
C ARG A 123 -11.54 1.06 -2.47
N ARG A 124 -11.03 1.32 -1.28
CA ARG A 124 -9.76 2.00 -1.07
C ARG A 124 -8.61 1.23 -1.71
N ASP A 125 -8.46 -0.04 -1.38
CA ASP A 125 -7.29 -0.83 -1.81
C ASP A 125 -7.38 -1.30 -3.27
N ARG A 126 -8.58 -1.26 -3.90
CA ARG A 126 -8.75 -1.67 -5.31
C ARG A 126 -8.90 -0.51 -6.28
N VAL A 127 -9.18 0.70 -5.82
CA VAL A 127 -9.43 1.85 -6.70
C VAL A 127 -8.60 3.07 -6.31
N GLU A 128 -8.69 3.49 -5.04
CA GLU A 128 -8.10 4.76 -4.61
C GLU A 128 -6.58 4.66 -4.45
N LYS A 129 -6.08 3.62 -3.76
CA LYS A 129 -4.64 3.41 -3.54
C LYS A 129 -3.87 3.07 -4.81
N PRO A 130 -4.33 2.16 -5.71
CA PRO A 130 -3.63 1.94 -6.97
C PRO A 130 -3.44 3.22 -7.77
N ARG A 131 -4.46 4.10 -7.80
CA ARG A 131 -4.33 5.39 -8.46
C ARG A 131 -3.31 6.29 -7.74
N ALA A 132 -3.43 6.44 -6.43
CA ALA A 132 -2.52 7.25 -5.64
C ALA A 132 -1.06 6.81 -5.78
N TYR A 133 -0.80 5.51 -5.80
CA TYR A 133 0.54 4.96 -5.98
C TYR A 133 1.06 5.11 -7.42
N ALA A 134 0.20 5.00 -8.43
CA ALA A 134 0.57 5.27 -9.80
C ALA A 134 0.88 6.75 -10.05
N GLU A 135 0.14 7.67 -9.41
CA GLU A 135 0.41 9.12 -9.46
C GLU A 135 1.80 9.46 -8.88
N THR A 136 2.22 8.76 -7.83
CA THR A 136 3.57 8.94 -7.22
C THR A 136 4.68 8.18 -7.94
N GLY A 137 4.36 7.43 -9.00
CA GLY A 137 5.33 6.71 -9.78
C GLY A 137 5.87 5.44 -9.12
N ILE A 138 5.23 4.89 -8.08
CA ILE A 138 5.61 3.61 -7.50
C ILE A 138 5.48 2.53 -8.59
N PRO A 139 6.57 1.83 -8.96
CA PRO A 139 6.58 0.98 -10.16
C PRO A 139 5.61 -0.19 -10.11
N VAL A 140 5.47 -0.81 -8.93
CA VAL A 140 4.62 -2.00 -8.76
C VAL A 140 3.65 -1.81 -7.58
N TYR A 141 2.41 -2.19 -7.78
CA TYR A 141 1.44 -2.36 -6.71
C TYR A 141 0.98 -3.82 -6.67
N LEU A 142 1.21 -4.48 -5.55
CA LEU A 142 0.84 -5.86 -5.29
C LEU A 142 -0.39 -5.90 -4.37
N LEU A 143 -1.49 -6.43 -4.86
CA LEU A 143 -2.72 -6.64 -4.11
C LEU A 143 -2.93 -8.13 -3.87
N ILE A 144 -2.90 -8.57 -2.61
CA ILE A 144 -3.16 -9.95 -2.21
C ILE A 144 -4.56 -10.01 -1.62
N ASP A 145 -5.52 -10.34 -2.46
CA ASP A 145 -6.96 -10.26 -2.16
C ASP A 145 -7.49 -11.56 -1.55
N ARG A 146 -7.62 -11.58 -0.22
CA ARG A 146 -8.15 -12.74 0.52
C ARG A 146 -9.62 -13.03 0.25
N HIS A 147 -10.41 -11.99 -0.09
CA HIS A 147 -11.84 -12.16 -0.38
C HIS A 147 -12.09 -12.89 -1.70
N LYS A 148 -11.26 -12.56 -2.69
CA LYS A 148 -11.37 -13.15 -4.02
C LYS A 148 -10.45 -14.35 -4.22
N CYS A 149 -9.55 -14.60 -3.25
CA CYS A 149 -8.48 -15.59 -3.36
C CYS A 149 -7.64 -15.36 -4.64
N GLU A 150 -7.27 -14.10 -4.88
CA GLU A 150 -6.52 -13.65 -6.06
C GLU A 150 -5.32 -12.78 -5.67
N VAL A 151 -4.27 -12.85 -6.48
CA VAL A 151 -3.15 -11.91 -6.44
C VAL A 151 -3.19 -11.07 -7.70
N SER A 152 -3.18 -9.75 -7.54
CA SER A 152 -3.11 -8.81 -8.66
C SER A 152 -1.81 -8.00 -8.60
N VAL A 153 -1.09 -7.99 -9.70
CA VAL A 153 0.12 -7.20 -9.91
C VAL A 153 -0.20 -6.06 -10.86
N TYR A 154 -0.07 -4.85 -10.39
CA TYR A 154 -0.21 -3.65 -11.19
C TYR A 154 1.18 -3.11 -11.51
N SER A 155 1.41 -2.73 -12.77
CA SER A 155 2.70 -2.23 -13.24
C SER A 155 2.56 -1.17 -14.32
N GLU A 156 3.68 -0.56 -14.70
CA GLU A 156 3.75 0.51 -15.70
C GLU A 156 2.88 1.72 -15.32
N PRO A 157 3.20 2.42 -14.21
CA PRO A 157 2.49 3.64 -13.85
C PRO A 157 2.76 4.74 -14.89
N ASN A 158 1.70 5.46 -15.29
CA ASN A 158 1.80 6.55 -16.25
C ASN A 158 1.55 7.94 -15.63
N GLY A 159 1.64 8.04 -14.29
CA GLY A 159 1.34 9.27 -13.56
C GLY A 159 -0.14 9.50 -13.25
N GLN A 160 -1.02 8.58 -13.68
CA GLN A 160 -2.45 8.61 -13.37
C GLN A 160 -2.98 7.24 -12.93
N ARG A 161 -2.49 6.19 -13.56
CA ARG A 161 -2.88 4.80 -13.29
C ARG A 161 -1.78 3.84 -13.73
N TYR A 162 -1.86 2.62 -13.26
CA TYR A 162 -1.10 1.50 -13.84
C TYR A 162 -1.71 1.08 -15.17
N GLN A 163 -0.85 0.84 -16.17
CA GLN A 163 -1.29 0.45 -17.52
C GLN A 163 -1.51 -1.06 -17.64
N LEU A 164 -0.76 -1.85 -16.86
CA LEU A 164 -0.87 -3.30 -16.85
C LEU A 164 -1.40 -3.78 -15.49
N VAL A 165 -2.32 -4.73 -15.55
CA VAL A 165 -2.83 -5.46 -14.38
C VAL A 165 -2.87 -6.93 -14.73
N HIS A 166 -2.11 -7.73 -14.00
CA HIS A 166 -2.11 -9.19 -14.13
C HIS A 166 -2.67 -9.81 -12.85
N THR A 167 -3.76 -10.58 -12.98
CA THR A 167 -4.42 -11.21 -11.83
C THR A 167 -4.42 -12.72 -12.00
N VAL A 168 -4.03 -13.43 -10.95
CA VAL A 168 -4.05 -14.89 -10.89
C VAL A 168 -4.77 -15.37 -9.63
N PRO A 169 -5.51 -16.49 -9.68
CA PRO A 169 -6.06 -17.11 -8.48
C PRO A 169 -4.95 -17.69 -7.59
N TYR A 170 -5.22 -17.79 -6.29
CA TYR A 170 -4.32 -18.49 -5.35
C TYR A 170 -4.01 -19.91 -5.83
N GLY A 171 -2.77 -20.33 -5.68
CA GLY A 171 -2.26 -21.60 -6.18
C GLY A 171 -1.60 -21.52 -7.56
N LYS A 172 -1.60 -20.34 -8.17
CA LYS A 172 -0.84 -20.09 -9.39
C LYS A 172 0.38 -19.22 -9.08
N ASP A 173 1.47 -19.50 -9.76
CA ASP A 173 2.66 -18.65 -9.66
C ASP A 173 2.37 -17.30 -10.31
N VAL A 174 2.89 -16.24 -9.69
CA VAL A 174 2.83 -14.88 -10.23
C VAL A 174 4.23 -14.28 -10.32
N GLU A 175 4.59 -13.83 -11.49
CA GLU A 175 5.86 -13.15 -11.73
C GLU A 175 5.72 -11.66 -11.43
N LEU A 176 6.56 -11.15 -10.56
CA LEU A 176 6.69 -9.72 -10.32
C LEU A 176 7.61 -9.11 -11.39
N PRO A 177 7.39 -7.84 -11.82
CA PRO A 177 8.24 -7.17 -12.81
C PRO A 177 9.73 -7.27 -12.49
N ASP A 178 10.57 -7.24 -13.53
CA ASP A 178 12.03 -7.45 -13.46
C ASP A 178 12.74 -6.62 -12.40
N LEU A 179 12.26 -5.39 -12.15
CA LEU A 179 12.83 -4.52 -11.12
C LEU A 179 12.70 -5.11 -9.70
N VAL A 180 11.67 -5.94 -9.45
CA VAL A 180 11.50 -6.76 -8.25
C VAL A 180 12.12 -8.13 -8.47
N GLY A 181 11.84 -8.78 -9.62
CA GLY A 181 12.49 -10.00 -10.10
C GLY A 181 12.25 -11.22 -9.23
N ILE A 182 11.05 -11.36 -8.69
CA ILE A 182 10.65 -12.48 -7.82
C ILE A 182 9.41 -13.16 -8.42
N THR A 183 9.40 -14.49 -8.42
CA THR A 183 8.19 -15.29 -8.68
C THR A 183 7.59 -15.75 -7.36
N LEU A 184 6.34 -15.42 -7.11
CA LEU A 184 5.59 -15.80 -5.92
C LEU A 184 4.82 -17.08 -6.16
N GLN A 185 5.09 -18.13 -5.38
CA GLN A 185 4.33 -19.38 -5.35
C GLN A 185 3.17 -19.23 -4.38
N THR A 186 1.97 -18.99 -4.89
CA THR A 186 0.82 -18.52 -4.09
C THR A 186 -0.01 -19.64 -3.47
N GLU A 187 0.39 -20.92 -3.57
CA GLU A 187 -0.39 -22.06 -3.03
C GLU A 187 -0.66 -21.91 -1.53
N VAL A 188 0.36 -21.50 -0.77
CA VAL A 188 0.27 -21.32 0.70
C VAL A 188 -0.75 -20.25 1.13
N LEU A 189 -1.08 -19.31 0.25
CA LEU A 189 -2.06 -18.26 0.55
C LEU A 189 -3.47 -18.83 0.79
N LYS A 190 -3.76 -20.02 0.28
CA LYS A 190 -5.04 -20.72 0.51
C LYS A 190 -5.28 -21.05 1.98
N ASP A 191 -4.22 -21.16 2.77
CA ASP A 191 -4.30 -21.47 4.20
C ASP A 191 -4.65 -20.24 5.05
N TRP A 192 -4.58 -19.03 4.46
CA TRP A 192 -4.73 -17.74 5.15
C TRP A 192 -5.86 -16.87 4.59
N VAL A 193 -7.00 -17.48 4.30
CA VAL A 193 -8.18 -16.82 3.71
C VAL A 193 -9.37 -16.65 4.66
N ARG A 194 -9.18 -16.93 5.94
CA ARG A 194 -10.24 -16.88 6.96
C ARG A 194 -10.39 -15.51 7.58
#